data_ecac6abb8e9c628aa7c3e3bd16400458
#
_entry.id   ecac6abb8e9c628aa7c3e3bd16400458
#
_cell.length_a   1.000
_cell.length_b   1.000
_cell.length_c   1.000
_cell.angle_alpha   90.00
_cell.angle_beta   90.00
_cell.angle_gamma   90.00
#
_symmetry.space_group_name_H-M   'P 1'
#
loop_
_entity.id
_entity.type
_entity.pdbx_description
1 polymer ?
#
loop_
_entity_poly.entity_id
_entity_poly.type
_entity_poly.pdbx_seq_one_letter_code
_entity_poly.pdbx_strand_id
1 'polypeptide(L)'
;ALQLTGFFEHFDSERVQIIGYVEYTFLEKMTDEVKKKKIYETLLSYKIPCLIFCRNLPPEAMLLEMAEKANIPVFQTEKKTSEFTAEIIRWLNVELAPCISIHGVLVDVYGVGVLIMGESGIGKSEAALELIKRGHRLVSDDVVEIRRVSDETLVGTAPDITRHFIELRGIGIVDVKALFGVLSVRETQNIDLVITLEEWNKNK
;
A
#
# COMPACT_ATOMS: atom_id res chain seq x y z
N ALA A 1 -18.96 -12.20 -11.80
CA ALA A 1 -20.39 -12.50 -12.09
C ALA A 1 -20.61 -13.92 -12.63
N LEU A 2 -19.78 -14.42 -13.56
CA LEU A 2 -19.93 -15.76 -14.16
C LEU A 2 -19.81 -16.90 -13.13
N GLN A 3 -19.01 -16.76 -12.10
CA GLN A 3 -18.83 -17.76 -11.04
C GLN A 3 -20.15 -18.08 -10.32
N LEU A 4 -21.02 -17.10 -10.17
CA LEU A 4 -22.33 -17.27 -9.55
C LEU A 4 -23.34 -18.05 -10.43
N THR A 5 -23.04 -18.25 -11.70
CA THR A 5 -23.81 -19.16 -12.58
C THR A 5 -23.30 -20.59 -12.51
N GLY A 6 -22.19 -20.84 -11.81
CA GLY A 6 -21.52 -22.14 -11.74
C GLY A 6 -20.40 -22.33 -12.75
N PHE A 7 -19.99 -21.25 -13.47
CA PHE A 7 -18.91 -21.28 -14.42
C PHE A 7 -17.60 -20.83 -13.78
N PHE A 8 -16.65 -21.73 -13.62
CA PHE A 8 -15.37 -21.50 -12.96
C PHE A 8 -14.17 -21.74 -13.88
N GLU A 9 -14.36 -21.96 -15.18
CA GLU A 9 -13.26 -22.04 -16.12
C GLU A 9 -12.49 -20.71 -16.13
N HIS A 10 -11.16 -20.79 -15.98
CA HIS A 10 -10.27 -19.63 -15.89
C HIS A 10 -10.58 -18.70 -14.71
N PHE A 11 -11.15 -19.24 -13.63
CA PHE A 11 -11.38 -18.45 -12.41
C PHE A 11 -10.06 -18.11 -11.73
N ASP A 12 -9.80 -16.81 -11.60
CA ASP A 12 -8.65 -16.29 -10.89
C ASP A 12 -8.97 -16.18 -9.39
N SER A 13 -8.52 -17.17 -8.64
CA SER A 13 -8.81 -17.29 -7.20
C SER A 13 -7.99 -16.32 -6.34
N GLU A 14 -6.92 -15.75 -6.86
CA GLU A 14 -6.08 -14.79 -6.12
C GLU A 14 -6.71 -13.40 -6.04
N ARG A 15 -7.75 -13.15 -6.83
CA ARG A 15 -8.43 -11.85 -6.83
C ARG A 15 -9.47 -11.73 -5.73
N VAL A 16 -9.57 -10.51 -5.19
CA VAL A 16 -10.67 -10.09 -4.32
C VAL A 16 -11.99 -10.26 -5.06
N GLN A 17 -12.96 -10.93 -4.45
CA GLN A 17 -14.28 -11.15 -5.04
C GLN A 17 -15.26 -10.07 -4.57
N ILE A 18 -15.79 -9.30 -5.51
CA ILE A 18 -16.70 -8.19 -5.23
C ILE A 18 -18.11 -8.56 -5.70
N ILE A 19 -19.08 -8.48 -4.80
CA ILE A 19 -20.50 -8.71 -5.05
C ILE A 19 -21.21 -7.36 -5.12
N GLY A 20 -21.65 -7.00 -6.31
CA GLY A 20 -22.44 -5.81 -6.56
C GLY A 20 -23.94 -6.11 -6.59
N TYR A 21 -24.73 -5.08 -6.95
CA TYR A 21 -26.18 -5.20 -6.96
C TYR A 21 -26.71 -6.24 -7.97
N VAL A 22 -26.04 -6.40 -9.11
CA VAL A 22 -26.44 -7.35 -10.16
C VAL A 22 -26.21 -8.77 -9.69
N GLU A 23 -25.03 -9.07 -9.14
CA GLU A 23 -24.66 -10.36 -8.60
C GLU A 23 -25.55 -10.73 -7.41
N TYR A 24 -25.80 -9.79 -6.53
CA TYR A 24 -26.66 -9.95 -5.37
C TYR A 24 -28.10 -10.31 -5.77
N THR A 25 -28.70 -9.54 -6.68
CA THR A 25 -30.05 -9.78 -7.18
C THR A 25 -30.16 -11.14 -7.92
N PHE A 26 -29.11 -11.54 -8.62
CA PHE A 26 -29.06 -12.86 -9.24
C PHE A 26 -29.10 -13.98 -8.20
N LEU A 27 -28.32 -13.88 -7.13
CA LEU A 27 -28.31 -14.84 -6.03
C LEU A 27 -29.66 -14.87 -5.29
N GLU A 28 -30.24 -13.72 -5.04
CA GLU A 28 -31.54 -13.58 -4.37
C GLU A 28 -32.68 -14.24 -5.17
N LYS A 29 -32.64 -14.13 -6.51
CA LYS A 29 -33.62 -14.74 -7.41
C LYS A 29 -33.38 -16.24 -7.68
N MET A 30 -32.29 -16.79 -7.22
CA MET A 30 -31.99 -18.21 -7.37
C MET A 30 -32.81 -19.03 -6.38
N THR A 31 -33.85 -19.70 -6.89
CA THR A 31 -34.79 -20.53 -6.08
C THR A 31 -34.27 -21.93 -5.79
N ASP A 32 -33.27 -22.40 -6.55
CA ASP A 32 -32.67 -23.72 -6.37
C ASP A 32 -31.58 -23.65 -5.30
N GLU A 33 -31.96 -23.89 -4.04
CA GLU A 33 -31.05 -23.86 -2.88
C GLU A 33 -29.92 -24.90 -2.98
N VAL A 34 -30.15 -26.05 -3.62
CA VAL A 34 -29.12 -27.08 -3.78
C VAL A 34 -28.05 -26.58 -4.74
N LYS A 35 -28.45 -25.98 -5.84
CA LYS A 35 -27.55 -25.38 -6.82
C LYS A 35 -26.79 -24.20 -6.22
N LYS A 36 -27.48 -23.32 -5.49
CA LYS A 36 -26.88 -22.18 -4.80
C LYS A 36 -25.80 -22.62 -3.82
N LYS A 37 -26.11 -23.61 -2.98
CA LYS A 37 -25.16 -24.18 -2.03
C LYS A 37 -23.92 -24.75 -2.72
N LYS A 38 -24.09 -25.49 -3.81
CA LYS A 38 -22.98 -26.05 -4.59
C LYS A 38 -22.08 -24.97 -5.20
N ILE A 39 -22.68 -23.84 -5.64
CA ILE A 39 -21.92 -22.70 -6.15
C ILE A 39 -21.07 -22.09 -5.04
N TYR A 40 -21.63 -21.88 -3.85
CA TYR A 40 -20.89 -21.37 -2.69
C TYR A 40 -19.77 -22.31 -2.27
N GLU A 41 -20.03 -23.61 -2.17
CA GLU A 41 -19.02 -24.64 -1.88
C GLU A 41 -17.86 -24.57 -2.87
N THR A 42 -18.18 -24.51 -4.15
CA THR A 42 -17.17 -24.43 -5.21
C THR A 42 -16.37 -23.14 -5.12
N LEU A 43 -17.03 -21.97 -4.98
CA LEU A 43 -16.37 -20.67 -4.87
C LEU A 43 -15.41 -20.62 -3.67
N LEU A 44 -15.87 -21.08 -2.52
CA LEU A 44 -15.08 -21.04 -1.28
C LEU A 44 -13.97 -22.10 -1.25
N SER A 45 -14.09 -23.19 -2.03
CA SER A 45 -13.02 -24.19 -2.16
C SER A 45 -11.75 -23.66 -2.82
N TYR A 46 -11.85 -22.59 -3.62
CA TYR A 46 -10.70 -21.93 -4.26
C TYR A 46 -9.84 -21.09 -3.30
N LYS A 47 -10.20 -21.00 -2.01
CA LYS A 47 -9.46 -20.21 -1.00
C LYS A 47 -9.22 -18.75 -1.43
N ILE A 48 -10.25 -18.11 -1.94
CA ILE A 48 -10.21 -16.71 -2.35
C ILE A 48 -9.79 -15.81 -1.18
N PRO A 49 -9.12 -14.66 -1.42
CA PRO A 49 -8.67 -13.77 -0.35
C PRO A 49 -9.78 -13.23 0.53
N CYS A 50 -10.88 -12.82 -0.05
CA CYS A 50 -12.08 -12.35 0.65
C CYS A 50 -13.27 -12.18 -0.30
N LEU A 51 -14.47 -12.04 0.30
CA LEU A 51 -15.70 -11.60 -0.34
C LEU A 51 -16.08 -10.20 0.15
N ILE A 52 -16.47 -9.32 -0.75
CA ILE A 52 -16.87 -7.95 -0.40
C ILE A 52 -18.23 -7.64 -1.01
N PHE A 53 -19.20 -7.31 -0.15
CA PHE A 53 -20.54 -6.91 -0.54
C PHE A 53 -20.63 -5.38 -0.59
N CYS A 54 -20.89 -4.82 -1.76
CA CYS A 54 -21.05 -3.37 -1.95
C CYS A 54 -22.48 -2.91 -1.63
N ARG A 55 -22.67 -1.61 -1.39
CA ARG A 55 -23.97 -0.94 -1.13
C ARG A 55 -24.67 -1.44 0.13
N ASN A 56 -23.93 -1.85 1.13
CA ASN A 56 -24.48 -2.44 2.36
C ASN A 56 -25.45 -3.61 2.10
N LEU A 57 -25.27 -4.32 0.97
CA LEU A 57 -26.06 -5.51 0.68
C LEU A 57 -25.75 -6.61 1.72
N PRO A 58 -26.75 -7.14 2.45
CA PRO A 58 -26.50 -8.10 3.50
C PRO A 58 -26.13 -9.48 2.90
N PRO A 59 -24.98 -10.06 3.29
CA PRO A 59 -24.67 -11.42 2.88
C PRO A 59 -25.67 -12.43 3.47
N GLU A 60 -25.95 -13.48 2.71
CA GLU A 60 -26.86 -14.55 3.13
C GLU A 60 -26.26 -15.39 4.27
N ALA A 61 -27.07 -15.78 5.27
CA ALA A 61 -26.60 -16.53 6.44
C ALA A 61 -25.86 -17.83 6.05
N MET A 62 -26.40 -18.57 5.08
CA MET A 62 -25.77 -19.80 4.58
C MET A 62 -24.34 -19.51 4.03
N LEU A 63 -24.16 -18.43 3.27
CA LEU A 63 -22.85 -18.05 2.75
C LEU A 63 -21.88 -17.66 3.88
N LEU A 64 -22.35 -16.92 4.89
CA LEU A 64 -21.52 -16.53 6.03
C LEU A 64 -21.01 -17.75 6.81
N GLU A 65 -21.89 -18.70 7.13
CA GLU A 65 -21.51 -19.94 7.82
C GLU A 65 -20.48 -20.76 7.03
N MET A 66 -20.64 -20.81 5.69
CA MET A 66 -19.71 -21.54 4.83
C MET A 66 -18.37 -20.82 4.69
N ALA A 67 -18.37 -19.50 4.59
CA ALA A 67 -17.17 -18.68 4.53
C ALA A 67 -16.37 -18.75 5.83
N GLU A 68 -17.03 -18.74 6.98
CA GLU A 68 -16.41 -18.94 8.29
C GLU A 68 -15.71 -20.31 8.38
N LYS A 69 -16.39 -21.39 7.99
CA LYS A 69 -15.80 -22.75 7.95
C LYS A 69 -14.60 -22.85 7.00
N ALA A 70 -14.62 -22.09 5.90
CA ALA A 70 -13.52 -22.01 4.92
C ALA A 70 -12.41 -21.02 5.34
N ASN A 71 -12.57 -20.30 6.44
CA ASN A 71 -11.68 -19.23 6.92
C ASN A 71 -11.48 -18.13 5.87
N ILE A 72 -12.56 -17.73 5.18
CA ILE A 72 -12.56 -16.68 4.17
C ILE A 72 -13.29 -15.46 4.73
N PRO A 73 -12.62 -14.30 4.84
CA PRO A 73 -13.23 -13.08 5.36
C PRO A 73 -14.33 -12.56 4.43
N VAL A 74 -15.43 -12.09 5.04
CA VAL A 74 -16.53 -11.45 4.33
C VAL A 74 -16.68 -10.02 4.85
N PHE A 75 -16.62 -9.06 3.94
CA PHE A 75 -16.72 -7.63 4.25
C PHE A 75 -17.95 -7.02 3.59
N GLN A 76 -18.38 -5.89 4.14
CA GLN A 76 -19.48 -5.08 3.62
C GLN A 76 -19.05 -3.63 3.51
N THR A 77 -19.47 -2.92 2.45
CA THR A 77 -19.20 -1.50 2.24
C THR A 77 -20.44 -0.79 1.73
N GLU A 78 -20.63 0.46 2.12
CA GLU A 78 -21.69 1.34 1.60
C GLU A 78 -21.45 1.78 0.15
N LYS A 79 -20.18 1.74 -0.30
CA LYS A 79 -19.77 2.24 -1.61
C LYS A 79 -20.40 1.44 -2.76
N LYS A 80 -20.57 2.13 -3.89
CA LYS A 80 -20.96 1.48 -5.17
C LYS A 80 -19.81 0.60 -5.66
N THR A 81 -20.13 -0.47 -6.38
CA THR A 81 -19.13 -1.42 -6.89
C THR A 81 -18.02 -0.74 -7.70
N SER A 82 -18.37 0.17 -8.61
CA SER A 82 -17.38 0.89 -9.44
C SER A 82 -16.45 1.80 -8.61
N GLU A 83 -17.01 2.49 -7.63
CA GLU A 83 -16.27 3.37 -6.73
C GLU A 83 -15.31 2.57 -5.85
N PHE A 84 -15.83 1.52 -5.21
CA PHE A 84 -15.02 0.62 -4.39
C PHE A 84 -13.92 -0.08 -5.21
N THR A 85 -14.25 -0.56 -6.42
CA THR A 85 -13.26 -1.22 -7.29
C THR A 85 -12.12 -0.26 -7.67
N ALA A 86 -12.43 0.98 -8.03
CA ALA A 86 -11.40 1.97 -8.36
C ALA A 86 -10.49 2.31 -7.16
N GLU A 87 -11.06 2.32 -5.96
CA GLU A 87 -10.33 2.62 -4.73
C GLU A 87 -9.44 1.45 -4.29
N ILE A 88 -9.97 0.23 -4.29
CA ILE A 88 -9.22 -0.97 -3.91
C ILE A 88 -8.08 -1.25 -4.90
N ILE A 89 -8.27 -1.02 -6.21
CA ILE A 89 -7.22 -1.18 -7.21
C ILE A 89 -6.08 -0.18 -6.93
N ARG A 90 -6.39 1.09 -6.67
CA ARG A 90 -5.36 2.09 -6.32
C ARG A 90 -4.57 1.69 -5.08
N TRP A 91 -5.28 1.26 -4.04
CA TRP A 91 -4.65 0.84 -2.80
C TRP A 91 -3.76 -0.40 -2.99
N LEU A 92 -4.28 -1.43 -3.68
CA LEU A 92 -3.51 -2.66 -3.95
C LEU A 92 -2.29 -2.39 -4.84
N ASN A 93 -2.38 -1.48 -5.80
CA ASN A 93 -1.24 -1.12 -6.65
C ASN A 93 -0.08 -0.52 -5.84
N VAL A 94 -0.39 0.24 -4.78
CA VAL A 94 0.63 0.77 -3.89
C VAL A 94 1.14 -0.30 -2.94
N GLU A 95 0.25 -1.05 -2.31
CA GLU A 95 0.59 -2.04 -1.27
C GLU A 95 1.35 -3.25 -1.82
N LEU A 96 0.95 -3.73 -3.00
CA LEU A 96 1.58 -4.86 -3.69
C LEU A 96 2.69 -4.44 -4.66
N ALA A 97 3.02 -3.14 -4.76
CA ALA A 97 4.08 -2.67 -5.62
C ALA A 97 5.43 -3.30 -5.23
N PRO A 98 6.26 -3.69 -6.22
CA PRO A 98 7.62 -4.12 -5.93
C PRO A 98 8.34 -3.10 -5.05
N CYS A 99 8.89 -3.56 -3.92
CA CYS A 99 9.58 -2.73 -2.95
C CYS A 99 11.04 -3.13 -2.87
N ILE A 100 11.93 -2.14 -2.90
CA ILE A 100 13.35 -2.30 -2.64
C ILE A 100 13.76 -1.36 -1.50
N SER A 101 14.78 -1.74 -0.75
CA SER A 101 15.37 -0.89 0.28
C SER A 101 16.76 -0.46 -0.18
N ILE A 102 17.05 0.83 -0.10
CA ILE A 102 18.36 1.38 -0.45
C ILE A 102 18.89 2.25 0.68
N HIS A 103 20.22 2.32 0.79
CA HIS A 103 20.88 3.27 1.69
C HIS A 103 20.84 4.67 1.10
N GLY A 104 20.25 5.61 1.85
CA GLY A 104 20.12 7.00 1.43
C GLY A 104 19.25 7.78 2.40
N VAL A 105 19.06 9.04 2.07
CA VAL A 105 18.18 9.96 2.79
C VAL A 105 17.16 10.51 1.82
N LEU A 106 15.89 10.47 2.17
CA LEU A 106 14.82 11.06 1.38
C LEU A 106 14.24 12.28 2.08
N VAL A 107 14.23 13.40 1.39
CA VAL A 107 13.74 14.70 1.89
C VAL A 107 12.73 15.27 0.91
N ASP A 108 11.68 15.87 1.43
CA ASP A 108 10.75 16.71 0.65
C ASP A 108 11.24 18.15 0.68
N VAL A 109 11.68 18.65 -0.47
CA VAL A 109 12.16 20.01 -0.67
C VAL A 109 11.14 20.79 -1.50
N TYR A 110 10.29 21.58 -0.85
CA TYR A 110 9.19 22.32 -1.50
C TYR A 110 8.25 21.45 -2.35
N GLY A 111 7.97 20.23 -1.92
CA GLY A 111 7.12 19.29 -2.65
C GLY A 111 7.88 18.39 -3.63
N VAL A 112 9.16 18.63 -3.89
CA VAL A 112 10.05 17.79 -4.70
C VAL A 112 10.72 16.77 -3.81
N GLY A 113 10.58 15.47 -4.11
CA GLY A 113 11.27 14.40 -3.37
C GLY A 113 12.70 14.24 -3.84
N VAL A 114 13.63 14.55 -2.96
CA VAL A 114 15.08 14.47 -3.22
C VAL A 114 15.66 13.28 -2.46
N LEU A 115 16.14 12.29 -3.21
CA LEU A 115 16.86 11.15 -2.67
C LEU A 115 18.37 11.45 -2.68
N ILE A 116 18.97 11.53 -1.49
CA ILE A 116 20.39 11.78 -1.30
C ILE A 116 21.11 10.45 -1.09
N MET A 117 22.02 10.11 -1.98
CA MET A 117 22.84 8.91 -1.95
C MET A 117 24.31 9.25 -1.74
N GLY A 118 25.14 8.26 -1.48
CA GLY A 118 26.58 8.40 -1.30
C GLY A 118 27.10 7.43 -0.24
N GLU A 119 28.42 7.37 -0.10
CA GLU A 119 29.07 6.47 0.86
C GLU A 119 28.65 6.75 2.30
N SER A 120 28.83 5.74 3.17
CA SER A 120 28.58 5.93 4.59
C SER A 120 29.53 6.97 5.13
N GLY A 121 28.95 7.99 5.81
CA GLY A 121 29.73 9.06 6.43
C GLY A 121 30.08 10.24 5.56
N ILE A 122 29.59 10.29 4.31
CA ILE A 122 29.80 11.43 3.42
C ILE A 122 29.05 12.72 3.84
N GLY A 123 28.13 12.62 4.82
CA GLY A 123 27.34 13.76 5.29
C GLY A 123 25.89 13.81 4.82
N LYS A 124 25.30 12.68 4.42
CA LYS A 124 23.89 12.63 3.96
C LYS A 124 22.89 13.11 5.02
N SER A 125 22.99 12.57 6.23
CA SER A 125 22.11 12.92 7.36
C SER A 125 22.32 14.35 7.81
N GLU A 126 23.55 14.85 7.81
CA GLU A 126 23.88 16.23 8.12
C GLU A 126 23.29 17.22 7.08
N ALA A 127 23.36 16.85 5.78
CA ALA A 127 22.74 17.63 4.72
C ALA A 127 21.20 17.65 4.86
N ALA A 128 20.59 16.52 5.19
CA ALA A 128 19.15 16.45 5.47
C ALA A 128 18.76 17.31 6.67
N LEU A 129 19.52 17.26 7.77
CA LEU A 129 19.28 18.09 8.95
C LEU A 129 19.31 19.58 8.61
N GLU A 130 20.26 20.01 7.78
CA GLU A 130 20.35 21.40 7.33
C GLU A 130 19.16 21.82 6.47
N LEU A 131 18.64 20.91 5.64
CA LEU A 131 17.40 21.13 4.89
C LEU A 131 16.18 21.23 5.82
N ILE A 132 16.08 20.36 6.84
CA ILE A 132 15.00 20.40 7.85
C ILE A 132 14.99 21.73 8.61
N LYS A 133 16.15 22.23 9.03
CA LYS A 133 16.28 23.54 9.66
C LYS A 133 15.79 24.70 8.78
N ARG A 134 15.84 24.54 7.45
CA ARG A 134 15.34 25.48 6.46
C ARG A 134 13.86 25.32 6.14
N GLY A 135 13.16 24.43 6.85
CA GLY A 135 11.72 24.22 6.71
C GLY A 135 11.32 23.14 5.71
N HIS A 136 12.26 22.30 5.26
CA HIS A 136 11.99 21.13 4.47
C HIS A 136 11.63 19.93 5.37
N ARG A 137 11.16 18.83 4.80
CA ARG A 137 10.62 17.72 5.56
C ARG A 137 11.41 16.43 5.36
N LEU A 138 11.74 15.76 6.46
CA LEU A 138 12.33 14.43 6.44
C LEU A 138 11.26 13.39 6.08
N VAL A 139 11.61 12.49 5.17
CA VAL A 139 10.81 11.29 4.88
C VAL A 139 11.50 10.07 5.48
N SER A 140 12.78 9.83 5.17
CA SER A 140 13.56 8.74 5.71
C SER A 140 15.04 9.09 5.80
N ASP A 141 15.72 8.54 6.81
CA ASP A 141 17.18 8.57 6.95
C ASP A 141 17.71 7.14 7.02
N ASP A 142 18.95 6.93 6.53
CA ASP A 142 19.70 5.69 6.45
C ASP A 142 19.10 4.65 5.49
N VAL A 143 17.84 4.24 5.63
CA VAL A 143 17.17 3.27 4.77
C VAL A 143 15.90 3.88 4.17
N VAL A 144 15.81 3.91 2.85
CA VAL A 144 14.62 4.32 2.12
C VAL A 144 13.99 3.11 1.46
N GLU A 145 12.75 2.80 1.80
CA GLU A 145 11.93 1.82 1.10
C GLU A 145 11.30 2.48 -0.12
N ILE A 146 11.59 1.94 -1.30
CA ILE A 146 11.12 2.50 -2.58
C ILE A 146 10.18 1.52 -3.23
N ARG A 147 8.95 1.98 -3.52
CA ARG A 147 7.91 1.24 -4.23
C ARG A 147 7.68 1.83 -5.60
N ARG A 148 7.68 0.97 -6.63
CA ARG A 148 7.31 1.37 -7.99
C ARG A 148 5.81 1.24 -8.18
N VAL A 149 5.07 2.33 -7.97
CA VAL A 149 3.60 2.35 -8.03
C VAL A 149 3.05 2.51 -9.45
N SER A 150 3.87 2.98 -10.39
CA SER A 150 3.58 3.01 -11.83
C SER A 150 4.88 2.97 -12.64
N ASP A 151 4.76 2.99 -13.98
CA ASP A 151 5.94 3.00 -14.87
C ASP A 151 6.79 4.27 -14.69
N GLU A 152 6.18 5.36 -14.23
CA GLU A 152 6.83 6.68 -14.10
C GLU A 152 6.93 7.16 -12.65
N THR A 153 6.44 6.38 -11.66
CA THR A 153 6.33 6.88 -10.29
C THR A 153 6.99 5.93 -9.29
N LEU A 154 7.99 6.46 -8.61
CA LEU A 154 8.61 5.83 -7.44
C LEU A 154 8.18 6.58 -6.19
N VAL A 155 7.73 5.85 -5.18
CA VAL A 155 7.35 6.40 -3.88
C VAL A 155 8.32 5.88 -2.83
N GLY A 156 8.93 6.79 -2.08
CA GLY A 156 9.82 6.48 -0.98
C GLY A 156 9.13 6.65 0.38
N THR A 157 9.44 5.75 1.30
CA THR A 157 8.98 5.75 2.70
C THR A 157 10.11 5.36 3.64
N ALA A 158 9.96 5.65 4.93
CA ALA A 158 10.80 5.10 5.97
C ALA A 158 10.25 3.74 6.44
N PRO A 159 11.12 2.77 6.82
CA PRO A 159 10.71 1.64 7.63
C PRO A 159 10.02 2.11 8.92
N ASP A 160 9.01 1.36 9.40
CA ASP A 160 8.21 1.77 10.58
C ASP A 160 9.07 2.04 11.82
N ILE A 161 10.15 1.26 12.01
CA ILE A 161 11.03 1.35 13.18
C ILE A 161 11.90 2.62 13.17
N THR A 162 12.31 3.10 11.99
CA THR A 162 13.20 4.27 11.83
C THR A 162 12.46 5.54 11.45
N ARG A 163 11.14 5.47 11.35
CA ARG A 163 10.31 6.60 10.95
C ARG A 163 10.51 7.81 11.87
N HIS A 164 10.80 8.97 11.28
CA HIS A 164 11.05 10.25 11.92
C HIS A 164 12.40 10.38 12.65
N PHE A 165 13.20 9.33 12.66
CA PHE A 165 14.52 9.37 13.27
C PHE A 165 15.60 9.71 12.23
N ILE A 166 16.64 10.40 12.72
CA ILE A 166 17.87 10.71 11.96
C ILE A 166 19.07 10.35 12.83
N GLU A 167 20.06 9.70 12.24
CA GLU A 167 21.31 9.38 12.93
C GLU A 167 22.38 10.43 12.61
N LEU A 168 22.88 11.10 13.66
CA LEU A 168 23.90 12.13 13.55
C LEU A 168 25.18 11.68 14.24
N ARG A 169 26.29 11.75 13.54
CA ARG A 169 27.59 11.38 14.11
C ARG A 169 27.94 12.22 15.33
N GLY A 170 28.36 11.55 16.40
CA GLY A 170 28.73 12.19 17.67
C GLY A 170 27.58 12.68 18.53
N ILE A 171 26.33 12.58 18.03
CA ILE A 171 25.13 12.95 18.79
C ILE A 171 24.27 11.70 19.06
N GLY A 172 24.13 10.82 18.06
CA GLY A 172 23.28 9.63 18.13
C GLY A 172 21.97 9.81 17.35
N ILE A 173 20.96 9.03 17.73
CA ILE A 173 19.63 9.00 17.08
C ILE A 173 18.77 10.14 17.63
N VAL A 174 18.20 10.92 16.75
CA VAL A 174 17.41 12.12 17.04
C VAL A 174 16.03 11.98 16.46
N ASP A 175 14.98 12.22 17.25
CA ASP A 175 13.60 12.32 16.78
C ASP A 175 13.33 13.70 16.19
N VAL A 176 13.29 13.77 14.85
CA VAL A 176 13.08 15.00 14.10
C VAL A 176 11.70 15.60 14.38
N LYS A 177 10.67 14.76 14.52
CA LYS A 177 9.31 15.20 14.80
C LYS A 177 9.19 15.83 16.20
N ALA A 178 9.88 15.26 17.18
CA ALA A 178 9.89 15.80 18.55
C ALA A 178 10.65 17.14 18.63
N LEU A 179 11.77 17.28 17.89
CA LEU A 179 12.60 18.51 17.94
C LEU A 179 12.09 19.65 17.08
N PHE A 180 11.62 19.35 15.86
CA PHE A 180 11.27 20.37 14.86
C PHE A 180 9.76 20.47 14.60
N GLY A 181 8.96 19.62 15.24
CA GLY A 181 7.51 19.60 15.13
C GLY A 181 6.98 18.70 13.98
N VAL A 182 5.66 18.50 13.99
CA VAL A 182 4.98 17.59 13.05
C VAL A 182 5.12 17.98 11.57
N LEU A 183 5.35 19.26 11.30
CA LEU A 183 5.52 19.77 9.94
C LEU A 183 6.91 19.49 9.34
N SER A 184 7.87 19.06 10.14
CA SER A 184 9.24 18.75 9.70
C SER A 184 9.41 17.34 9.16
N VAL A 185 8.35 16.51 9.20
CA VAL A 185 8.36 15.13 8.74
C VAL A 185 7.24 14.86 7.75
N ARG A 186 7.43 13.85 6.91
CA ARG A 186 6.44 13.36 5.96
C ARG A 186 6.53 11.82 5.87
N GLU A 187 5.39 11.14 5.77
CA GLU A 187 5.37 9.67 5.75
C GLU A 187 5.81 9.10 4.41
N THR A 188 5.36 9.71 3.31
CA THR A 188 5.64 9.25 1.94
C THR A 188 5.95 10.42 1.03
N GLN A 189 6.84 10.21 0.05
CA GLN A 189 7.13 11.20 -0.98
C GLN A 189 7.48 10.51 -2.30
N ASN A 190 7.04 11.09 -3.43
CA ASN A 190 7.55 10.68 -4.73
C ASN A 190 9.04 11.01 -4.80
N ILE A 191 9.81 10.19 -5.52
CA ILE A 191 11.23 10.46 -5.76
C ILE A 191 11.32 11.13 -7.13
N ASP A 192 11.62 12.43 -7.11
CA ASP A 192 11.68 13.27 -8.32
C ASP A 192 13.13 13.53 -8.75
N LEU A 193 14.05 13.54 -7.78
CA LEU A 193 15.47 13.84 -7.99
C LEU A 193 16.34 12.90 -7.17
N VAL A 194 17.42 12.42 -7.77
CA VAL A 194 18.48 11.67 -7.08
C VAL A 194 19.77 12.50 -7.08
N ILE A 195 20.35 12.71 -5.92
CA ILE A 195 21.64 13.40 -5.74
C ILE A 195 22.62 12.42 -5.13
N THR A 196 23.79 12.26 -5.73
CA THR A 196 24.87 11.47 -5.14
C THR A 196 25.94 12.39 -4.58
N LEU A 197 26.21 12.27 -3.29
CA LEU A 197 27.32 12.97 -2.63
C LEU A 197 28.60 12.18 -2.85
N GLU A 198 29.65 12.89 -3.26
CA GLU A 198 30.98 12.35 -3.47
C GLU A 198 32.01 13.19 -2.70
N GLU A 199 33.17 12.61 -2.38
CA GLU A 199 34.28 13.39 -1.83
C GLU A 199 34.77 14.42 -2.86
N TRP A 200 35.10 15.59 -2.35
CA TRP A 200 35.61 16.67 -3.22
C TRP A 200 36.93 16.26 -3.89
N ASN A 201 36.94 16.20 -5.19
CA ASN A 201 38.13 15.95 -5.99
C ASN A 201 38.44 17.16 -6.88
N LYS A 202 39.65 17.74 -6.71
CA LYS A 202 40.08 18.92 -7.48
C LYS A 202 40.23 18.66 -8.99
N ASN A 203 40.21 17.38 -9.41
CA ASN A 203 40.44 16.96 -10.79
C ASN A 203 39.18 16.52 -11.53
N LYS A 204 37.99 16.70 -10.92
CA LYS A 204 36.67 16.51 -11.55
C LYS A 204 36.04 17.83 -11.93
#